data_23579941530301f37252b8b93703bab6
#
_entry.id   23579941530301f37252b8b93703bab6
#
_cell.length_a   1.000
_cell.length_b   1.000
_cell.length_c   1.000
_cell.angle_alpha   90.00
_cell.angle_beta   90.00
_cell.angle_gamma   90.00
#
_symmetry.space_group_name_H-M   'P 1'
#
loop_
_entity.id
_entity.type
_entity.pdbx_description
1 polymer ?
#
loop_
_entity_poly.entity_id
_entity_poly.type
_entity_poly.pdbx_seq_one_letter_code
_entity_poly.pdbx_strand_id
1 'polypeptide(L)'
;MKLSDVGDVSSMQPDGRPPTVVADGTARGESGVAVMHLRYQGGCYVKADLRQHVVCFASAAPIMRRVAGKTLRHLTVEGDLSIFPAGIDTASEGDCDVRSLLIAIDTERLALASAEGSAAGAQLTERFNQRDESLKHLGQLLVDECAGGYPRGPLFWNETASRLIARLAANYTTGAKPENGVLGSTTLRQLRDYLMAHLDEPIDVATLARICGRSQFHFSRIFRREVGVSPYRYVVHLRLRRAVEFVRDGKLPLAQIAAATGFADQSHLSRWVKRVHGVSMTQLTNRH
;
A
#
# COMPACT_ATOMS: atom_id res chain seq x y z
N MET A 1 8.00 1.95 13.11
CA MET A 1 8.58 1.14 12.01
C MET A 1 10.06 0.94 12.25
N LYS A 2 10.60 -0.24 12.03
CA LYS A 2 12.05 -0.45 11.98
C LYS A 2 12.46 -0.63 10.52
N LEU A 3 13.68 -0.27 10.16
CA LEU A 3 14.19 -0.50 8.78
C LEU A 3 14.13 -1.99 8.41
N SER A 4 14.31 -2.89 9.38
CA SER A 4 14.15 -4.34 9.20
C SER A 4 12.76 -4.80 8.76
N ASP A 5 11.72 -3.99 9.02
CA ASP A 5 10.35 -4.32 8.62
C ASP A 5 10.15 -4.13 7.11
N VAL A 6 10.99 -3.30 6.49
CA VAL A 6 10.94 -2.96 5.05
C VAL A 6 11.68 -4.00 4.20
N GLY A 7 12.68 -4.65 4.78
CA GLY A 7 13.54 -5.62 4.11
C GLY A 7 14.84 -5.84 4.88
N ASP A 8 15.83 -6.45 4.24
CA ASP A 8 17.18 -6.50 4.76
C ASP A 8 17.88 -5.17 4.43
N VAL A 9 17.87 -4.25 5.38
CA VAL A 9 18.34 -2.88 5.20
C VAL A 9 19.52 -2.59 6.11
N SER A 10 20.67 -2.29 5.50
CA SER A 10 21.83 -1.68 6.16
C SER A 10 21.86 -0.20 5.82
N SER A 11 21.86 0.65 6.85
CA SER A 11 21.81 2.11 6.70
C SER A 11 22.75 2.76 7.72
N MET A 12 23.79 3.45 7.22
CA MET A 12 24.87 4.00 8.04
C MET A 12 25.28 5.39 7.56
N GLN A 13 25.86 6.17 8.48
CA GLN A 13 26.59 7.39 8.22
C GLN A 13 28.09 7.06 7.98
N PRO A 14 28.91 7.99 7.48
CA PRO A 14 30.33 7.75 7.21
C PRO A 14 31.16 7.30 8.44
N ASP A 15 30.70 7.70 9.64
CA ASP A 15 31.33 7.31 10.91
C ASP A 15 30.86 5.94 11.44
N GLY A 16 30.08 5.19 10.65
CA GLY A 16 29.57 3.87 11.01
C GLY A 16 28.33 3.89 11.93
N ARG A 17 27.84 5.08 12.36
CA ARG A 17 26.64 5.18 13.16
C ARG A 17 25.37 5.07 12.31
N PRO A 18 24.24 4.58 12.87
CA PRO A 18 22.96 4.63 12.20
C PRO A 18 22.49 6.08 12.01
N PRO A 19 21.61 6.37 11.01
CA PRO A 19 21.00 7.68 10.87
C PRO A 19 20.14 8.04 12.07
N THR A 20 19.96 9.34 12.30
CA THR A 20 19.03 9.83 13.31
C THR A 20 17.59 9.64 12.81
N VAL A 21 16.79 8.90 13.58
CA VAL A 21 15.34 8.82 13.35
C VAL A 21 14.68 10.06 13.94
N VAL A 22 14.11 10.90 13.09
CA VAL A 22 13.43 12.14 13.49
C VAL A 22 11.99 11.86 13.88
N ALA A 23 11.33 11.01 13.10
CA ALA A 23 9.98 10.52 13.36
C ALA A 23 9.81 9.18 12.66
N ASP A 24 9.05 8.26 13.27
CA ASP A 24 8.65 7.02 12.63
C ASP A 24 7.32 6.54 13.17
N GLY A 25 6.59 5.78 12.36
CA GLY A 25 5.33 5.23 12.81
C GLY A 25 4.61 4.35 11.79
N THR A 26 3.67 3.61 12.38
CA THR A 26 2.69 2.79 11.66
C THR A 26 1.34 2.99 12.32
N ALA A 27 0.26 2.85 11.55
CA ALA A 27 -1.07 2.82 12.15
C ALA A 27 -1.30 1.56 12.98
N ARG A 28 -2.19 1.67 13.94
CA ARG A 28 -2.85 0.49 14.51
C ARG A 28 -3.80 -0.09 13.46
N GLY A 29 -3.59 -1.32 13.07
CA GLY A 29 -4.35 -2.01 12.02
C GLY A 29 -3.52 -2.28 10.76
N GLU A 30 -4.16 -2.88 9.76
CA GLU A 30 -3.51 -3.28 8.50
C GLU A 30 -3.60 -2.16 7.44
N SER A 31 -3.19 -0.92 7.75
CA SER A 31 -3.17 0.17 6.75
C SER A 31 -2.23 -0.12 5.57
N GLY A 32 -1.23 -0.96 5.82
CA GLY A 32 -0.20 -1.31 4.84
C GLY A 32 0.75 -0.17 4.52
N VAL A 33 0.78 0.90 5.32
CA VAL A 33 1.69 2.03 5.16
C VAL A 33 2.41 2.31 6.47
N ALA A 34 3.72 2.49 6.37
CA ALA A 34 4.58 2.93 7.46
C ALA A 34 5.46 4.08 6.97
N VAL A 35 5.81 5.01 7.85
CA VAL A 35 6.67 6.14 7.53
C VAL A 35 7.87 6.22 8.46
N MET A 36 8.97 6.76 7.93
CA MET A 36 10.17 7.04 8.70
C MET A 36 10.86 8.29 8.13
N HIS A 37 11.15 9.24 8.99
CA HIS A 37 11.93 10.42 8.64
C HIS A 37 13.33 10.27 9.20
N LEU A 38 14.32 10.21 8.34
CA LEU A 38 15.73 9.99 8.67
C LEU A 38 16.56 11.22 8.37
N ARG A 39 17.60 11.44 9.20
CA ARG A 39 18.65 12.43 8.98
C ARG A 39 20.01 11.73 9.01
N TYR A 40 20.80 11.97 7.97
CA TYR A 40 22.19 11.57 7.85
C TYR A 40 23.06 12.81 7.96
N GLN A 41 24.17 12.73 8.66
CA GLN A 41 25.17 13.79 8.81
C GLN A 41 26.47 13.39 8.12
N GLY A 42 27.01 14.29 7.30
CA GLY A 42 28.25 14.07 6.57
C GLY A 42 28.16 13.05 5.44
N GLY A 43 27.02 12.43 5.23
CA GLY A 43 26.80 11.46 4.17
C GLY A 43 25.91 10.30 4.56
N CYS A 44 25.59 9.45 3.57
CA CYS A 44 24.79 8.26 3.76
C CYS A 44 25.30 7.08 2.94
N TYR A 45 25.22 5.89 3.51
CA TYR A 45 25.38 4.63 2.80
C TYR A 45 24.18 3.74 3.16
N VAL A 46 23.38 3.40 2.17
CA VAL A 46 22.18 2.58 2.34
C VAL A 46 22.24 1.43 1.35
N LYS A 47 22.13 0.20 1.87
CA LYS A 47 21.96 -1.01 1.04
C LYS A 47 20.68 -1.71 1.50
N ALA A 48 19.83 -2.11 0.58
CA ALA A 48 18.57 -2.73 0.92
C ALA A 48 18.16 -3.80 -0.11
N ASP A 49 17.71 -4.94 0.40
CA ASP A 49 16.89 -5.91 -0.31
C ASP A 49 15.44 -5.76 0.20
N LEU A 50 14.60 -5.16 -0.64
CA LEU A 50 13.30 -4.65 -0.22
C LEU A 50 12.21 -5.73 -0.32
N ARG A 51 11.52 -6.01 0.79
CA ARG A 51 10.33 -6.86 0.83
C ARG A 51 9.03 -6.07 0.65
N GLN A 52 9.08 -4.77 0.91
CA GLN A 52 7.97 -3.83 0.69
C GLN A 52 8.34 -2.82 -0.39
N HIS A 53 7.34 -2.19 -1.00
CA HIS A 53 7.60 -1.03 -1.84
C HIS A 53 8.05 0.14 -0.98
N VAL A 54 9.01 0.91 -1.45
CA VAL A 54 9.49 2.10 -0.76
C VAL A 54 9.38 3.32 -1.66
N VAL A 55 8.75 4.36 -1.12
CA VAL A 55 8.74 5.71 -1.68
C VAL A 55 9.63 6.58 -0.81
N CYS A 56 10.57 7.28 -1.43
CA CYS A 56 11.53 8.13 -0.74
C CYS A 56 11.43 9.56 -1.29
N PHE A 57 11.29 10.53 -0.40
CA PHE A 57 11.51 11.94 -0.68
C PHE A 57 12.81 12.37 -0.01
N ALA A 58 13.76 12.87 -0.80
CA ALA A 58 15.07 13.27 -0.31
C ALA A 58 15.25 14.80 -0.34
N SER A 59 16.13 15.31 0.52
CA SER A 59 16.66 16.66 0.39
C SER A 59 17.61 16.78 -0.80
N ALA A 60 17.96 18.00 -1.18
CA ALA A 60 18.97 18.24 -2.20
C ALA A 60 20.33 17.67 -1.79
N ALA A 61 20.87 16.77 -2.61
CA ALA A 61 22.16 16.12 -2.39
C ALA A 61 22.67 15.45 -3.68
N PRO A 62 23.98 15.39 -3.91
CA PRO A 62 24.55 14.46 -4.88
C PRO A 62 24.42 13.03 -4.35
N ILE A 63 23.77 12.18 -5.10
CA ILE A 63 23.53 10.78 -4.72
C ILE A 63 23.97 9.86 -5.85
N MET A 64 24.77 8.86 -5.50
CA MET A 64 25.03 7.72 -6.33
C MET A 64 24.11 6.57 -5.93
N ARG A 65 23.40 6.00 -6.89
CA ARG A 65 22.50 4.86 -6.68
C ARG A 65 22.92 3.67 -7.53
N ARG A 66 22.83 2.50 -6.95
CA ARG A 66 22.92 1.23 -7.67
C ARG A 66 21.59 0.51 -7.52
N VAL A 67 20.94 0.23 -8.65
CA VAL A 67 19.65 -0.45 -8.68
C VAL A 67 19.68 -1.48 -9.79
N ALA A 68 19.32 -2.73 -9.50
CA ALA A 68 19.35 -3.85 -10.46
C ALA A 68 20.68 -3.90 -11.26
N GLY A 69 21.82 -3.70 -10.60
CA GLY A 69 23.15 -3.72 -11.19
C GLY A 69 23.55 -2.47 -11.99
N LYS A 70 22.64 -1.49 -12.20
CA LYS A 70 22.95 -0.23 -12.88
C LYS A 70 23.33 0.84 -11.88
N THR A 71 24.38 1.61 -12.19
CA THR A 71 24.80 2.76 -11.37
C THR A 71 24.29 4.05 -11.99
N LEU A 72 23.58 4.84 -11.18
CA LEU A 72 23.02 6.15 -11.53
C LEU A 72 23.66 7.20 -10.62
N ARG A 73 24.20 8.28 -11.23
CA ARG A 73 24.68 9.46 -10.52
C ARG A 73 23.76 10.63 -10.84
N HIS A 74 23.21 11.25 -9.82
CA HIS A 74 22.35 12.41 -10.03
C HIS A 74 22.36 13.35 -8.82
N LEU A 75 22.02 14.60 -9.06
CA LEU A 75 21.77 15.58 -8.03
C LEU A 75 20.28 15.53 -7.70
N THR A 76 19.91 15.15 -6.48
CA THR A 76 18.54 15.29 -6.00
C THR A 76 18.25 16.75 -5.70
N VAL A 77 17.02 17.15 -5.88
CA VAL A 77 16.49 18.46 -5.47
C VAL A 77 15.56 18.25 -4.28
N GLU A 78 15.36 19.26 -3.45
CA GLU A 78 14.49 19.17 -2.27
C GLU A 78 13.09 18.69 -2.67
N GLY A 79 12.68 17.56 -2.10
CA GLY A 79 11.40 16.91 -2.37
C GLY A 79 11.37 16.00 -3.59
N ASP A 80 12.52 15.68 -4.18
CA ASP A 80 12.58 14.69 -5.25
C ASP A 80 12.08 13.31 -4.78
N LEU A 81 11.18 12.76 -5.57
CA LEU A 81 10.57 11.45 -5.39
C LEU A 81 11.42 10.37 -6.04
N SER A 82 11.67 9.32 -5.27
CA SER A 82 12.21 8.05 -5.76
C SER A 82 11.31 6.91 -5.34
N ILE A 83 11.05 5.98 -6.25
CA ILE A 83 10.20 4.81 -6.04
C ILE A 83 11.02 3.56 -6.24
N PHE A 84 11.04 2.71 -5.24
CA PHE A 84 11.71 1.43 -5.22
C PHE A 84 10.66 0.32 -5.05
N PRO A 85 10.36 -0.45 -6.10
CA PRO A 85 9.51 -1.63 -5.98
C PRO A 85 10.07 -2.67 -5.02
N ALA A 86 9.21 -3.48 -4.40
CA ALA A 86 9.64 -4.65 -3.65
C ALA A 86 10.33 -5.68 -4.55
N GLY A 87 11.27 -6.45 -3.99
CA GLY A 87 12.05 -7.45 -4.73
C GLY A 87 13.26 -6.86 -5.49
N ILE A 88 13.60 -5.59 -5.23
CA ILE A 88 14.78 -4.95 -5.85
C ILE A 88 15.89 -4.81 -4.83
N ASP A 89 17.10 -5.28 -5.20
CA ASP A 89 18.35 -4.95 -4.50
C ASP A 89 18.79 -3.53 -4.91
N THR A 90 18.98 -2.66 -3.94
CA THR A 90 19.35 -1.27 -4.15
C THR A 90 20.43 -0.81 -3.17
N ALA A 91 21.31 0.07 -3.64
CA ALA A 91 22.23 0.80 -2.80
C ALA A 91 22.21 2.30 -3.14
N SER A 92 22.33 3.14 -2.13
CA SER A 92 22.45 4.60 -2.30
C SER A 92 23.60 5.12 -1.45
N GLU A 93 24.36 6.02 -2.00
CA GLU A 93 25.54 6.62 -1.37
C GLU A 93 25.55 8.13 -1.65
N GLY A 94 25.85 8.92 -0.64
CA GLY A 94 26.00 10.36 -0.71
C GLY A 94 27.03 10.84 0.30
N ASP A 95 27.69 11.96 0.04
CA ASP A 95 28.82 12.53 0.77
C ASP A 95 28.50 13.84 1.50
N CYS A 96 27.24 14.15 1.67
CA CYS A 96 26.76 15.33 2.39
C CYS A 96 25.56 15.00 3.27
N ASP A 97 25.10 15.97 4.05
CA ASP A 97 23.90 15.83 4.88
C ASP A 97 22.67 15.50 4.03
N VAL A 98 21.94 14.47 4.40
CA VAL A 98 20.72 14.03 3.71
C VAL A 98 19.58 13.89 4.70
N ARG A 99 18.42 14.43 4.33
CA ARG A 99 17.14 14.13 4.99
C ARG A 99 16.30 13.28 4.04
N SER A 100 15.71 12.23 4.56
CA SER A 100 14.90 11.31 3.77
C SER A 100 13.60 11.01 4.48
N LEU A 101 12.47 11.28 3.82
CA LEU A 101 11.17 10.74 4.21
C LEU A 101 10.96 9.43 3.45
N LEU A 102 10.97 8.33 4.18
CA LEU A 102 10.70 6.99 3.65
C LEU A 102 9.24 6.62 3.96
N ILE A 103 8.57 6.07 2.96
CA ILE A 103 7.22 5.52 3.07
C ILE A 103 7.28 4.09 2.57
N ALA A 104 7.12 3.15 3.50
CA ALA A 104 7.03 1.73 3.17
C ALA A 104 5.56 1.36 2.90
N ILE A 105 5.32 0.58 1.86
CA ILE A 105 3.99 0.23 1.40
C ILE A 105 3.92 -1.29 1.19
N ASP A 106 2.94 -1.89 1.83
CA ASP A 106 2.66 -3.30 1.72
C ASP A 106 2.25 -3.68 0.29
N THR A 107 2.85 -4.75 -0.25
CA THR A 107 2.62 -5.19 -1.62
C THR A 107 1.19 -5.63 -1.89
N GLU A 108 0.53 -6.27 -0.90
CA GLU A 108 -0.86 -6.70 -1.02
C GLU A 108 -1.81 -5.50 -1.07
N ARG A 109 -1.53 -4.44 -0.30
CA ARG A 109 -2.35 -3.22 -0.29
C ARG A 109 -2.29 -2.46 -1.60
N LEU A 110 -1.10 -2.34 -2.18
CA LEU A 110 -0.96 -1.72 -3.51
C LEU A 110 -1.65 -2.57 -4.59
N ALA A 111 -1.50 -3.91 -4.53
CA ALA A 111 -2.15 -4.82 -5.46
C ALA A 111 -3.67 -4.72 -5.41
N LEU A 112 -4.26 -4.63 -4.20
CA LEU A 112 -5.70 -4.42 -4.01
C LEU A 112 -6.17 -3.11 -4.65
N ALA A 113 -5.48 -2.01 -4.39
CA ALA A 113 -5.83 -0.70 -4.94
C ALA A 113 -5.70 -0.67 -6.47
N SER A 114 -4.69 -1.33 -7.02
CA SER A 114 -4.50 -1.46 -8.48
C SER A 114 -5.62 -2.29 -9.11
N ALA A 115 -6.04 -3.38 -8.48
CA ALA A 115 -7.14 -4.21 -8.94
C ALA A 115 -8.48 -3.46 -8.95
N GLU A 116 -8.72 -2.59 -7.97
CA GLU A 116 -9.89 -1.70 -7.94
C GLU A 116 -9.92 -0.72 -9.12
N GLY A 117 -8.76 -0.20 -9.51
CA GLY A 117 -8.58 0.68 -10.66
C GLY A 117 -8.61 -0.02 -12.02
N SER A 118 -8.96 -1.32 -12.10
CA SER A 118 -8.91 -2.15 -13.32
C SER A 118 -7.50 -2.45 -13.84
N ALA A 119 -6.47 -2.24 -13.03
CA ALA A 119 -5.07 -2.53 -13.33
C ALA A 119 -4.55 -3.73 -12.51
N ALA A 120 -5.33 -4.81 -12.44
CA ALA A 120 -4.92 -6.02 -11.74
C ALA A 120 -3.60 -6.56 -12.31
N GLY A 121 -2.70 -6.98 -11.42
CA GLY A 121 -1.36 -7.41 -11.79
C GLY A 121 -0.42 -6.27 -12.16
N ALA A 122 -0.85 -5.01 -12.00
CA ALA A 122 0.01 -3.87 -12.19
C ALA A 122 1.18 -3.89 -11.17
N GLN A 123 2.38 -3.71 -11.67
CA GLN A 123 3.58 -3.62 -10.85
C GLN A 123 4.00 -2.17 -10.68
N LEU A 124 4.43 -1.81 -9.47
CA LEU A 124 5.00 -0.50 -9.21
C LEU A 124 6.24 -0.30 -10.10
N THR A 125 6.34 0.84 -10.74
CA THR A 125 7.45 1.14 -11.64
C THR A 125 8.54 1.90 -10.87
N GLU A 126 9.76 1.45 -11.04
CA GLU A 126 10.94 2.18 -10.57
C GLU A 126 10.97 3.59 -11.18
N ARG A 127 11.13 4.61 -10.34
CA ARG A 127 11.24 6.01 -10.74
C ARG A 127 12.24 6.75 -9.88
N PHE A 128 12.97 7.68 -10.48
CA PHE A 128 13.93 8.56 -9.80
C PHE A 128 13.74 9.98 -10.27
N ASN A 129 14.06 10.95 -9.41
CA ASN A 129 14.03 12.40 -9.68
C ASN A 129 12.70 12.87 -10.28
N GLN A 130 11.60 12.35 -9.77
CA GLN A 130 10.26 12.80 -10.12
C GLN A 130 9.79 13.84 -9.11
N ARG A 131 8.75 14.58 -9.44
CA ARG A 131 8.05 15.47 -8.52
C ARG A 131 6.59 15.10 -8.43
N ASP A 132 6.12 14.91 -7.21
CA ASP A 132 4.70 14.71 -6.91
C ASP A 132 4.38 15.36 -5.57
N GLU A 133 4.02 16.65 -5.63
CA GLU A 133 3.71 17.45 -4.44
C GLU A 133 2.51 16.87 -3.66
N SER A 134 1.54 16.26 -4.34
CA SER A 134 0.41 15.63 -3.67
C SER A 134 0.84 14.39 -2.89
N LEU A 135 1.70 13.55 -3.48
CA LEU A 135 2.22 12.36 -2.80
C LEU A 135 3.13 12.75 -1.63
N LYS A 136 3.97 13.78 -1.83
CA LYS A 136 4.82 14.36 -0.77
C LYS A 136 3.98 14.89 0.38
N HIS A 137 2.93 15.66 0.08
CA HIS A 137 2.02 16.20 1.09
C HIS A 137 1.34 15.08 1.90
N LEU A 138 0.84 14.02 1.23
CA LEU A 138 0.26 12.87 1.94
C LEU A 138 1.27 12.18 2.85
N GLY A 139 2.52 12.01 2.39
CA GLY A 139 3.60 11.47 3.22
C GLY A 139 3.91 12.35 4.42
N GLN A 140 3.97 13.68 4.24
CA GLN A 140 4.20 14.63 5.33
C GLN A 140 3.08 14.59 6.37
N LEU A 141 1.81 14.51 5.95
CA LEU A 141 0.68 14.35 6.87
C LEU A 141 0.82 13.13 7.78
N LEU A 142 1.33 12.01 7.25
CA LEU A 142 1.57 10.80 8.03
C LEU A 142 2.74 10.98 9.01
N VAL A 143 3.81 11.67 8.62
CA VAL A 143 4.93 11.99 9.52
C VAL A 143 4.48 12.92 10.65
N ASP A 144 3.72 13.96 10.34
CA ASP A 144 3.21 14.91 11.33
C ASP A 144 2.29 14.22 12.34
N GLU A 145 1.50 13.26 11.87
CA GLU A 145 0.64 12.43 12.73
C GLU A 145 1.46 11.59 13.70
N CYS A 146 2.57 10.98 13.25
CA CYS A 146 3.49 10.23 14.12
C CYS A 146 4.18 11.15 15.13
N ALA A 147 4.74 12.26 14.66
CA ALA A 147 5.46 13.21 15.51
C ALA A 147 4.58 13.83 16.60
N GLY A 148 3.28 14.02 16.29
CA GLY A 148 2.28 14.53 17.22
C GLY A 148 1.64 13.48 18.14
N GLY A 149 2.08 12.21 18.09
CA GLY A 149 1.48 11.13 18.89
C GLY A 149 0.09 10.71 18.43
N TYR A 150 -0.20 10.83 17.14
CA TYR A 150 -1.47 10.46 16.47
C TYR A 150 -2.70 11.29 16.91
N PRO A 151 -2.63 12.63 16.89
CA PRO A 151 -3.70 13.48 17.41
C PRO A 151 -5.04 13.34 16.67
N ARG A 152 -5.00 13.02 15.35
CA ARG A 152 -6.20 12.80 14.53
C ARG A 152 -6.65 11.34 14.49
N GLY A 153 -5.80 10.44 15.01
CA GLY A 153 -6.09 9.04 15.25
C GLY A 153 -6.11 8.13 14.02
N PRO A 154 -6.41 6.82 14.23
CA PRO A 154 -6.24 5.78 13.24
C PRO A 154 -7.06 5.96 11.95
N LEU A 155 -8.23 6.60 12.02
CA LEU A 155 -9.05 6.84 10.82
C LEU A 155 -8.39 7.82 9.86
N PHE A 156 -7.87 8.92 10.39
CA PHE A 156 -7.15 9.91 9.59
C PHE A 156 -5.92 9.28 8.92
N TRP A 157 -5.17 8.48 9.70
CA TRP A 157 -4.04 7.73 9.16
C TRP A 157 -4.46 6.82 8.01
N ASN A 158 -5.47 5.97 8.22
CA ASN A 158 -5.91 4.99 7.23
C ASN A 158 -6.48 5.64 5.97
N GLU A 159 -7.19 6.75 6.10
CA GLU A 159 -7.68 7.51 4.95
C GLU A 159 -6.52 8.12 4.15
N THR A 160 -5.57 8.76 4.84
CA THR A 160 -4.38 9.34 4.21
C THR A 160 -3.54 8.27 3.52
N ALA A 161 -3.32 7.13 4.17
CA ALA A 161 -2.62 5.97 3.60
C ALA A 161 -3.35 5.41 2.37
N SER A 162 -4.67 5.30 2.41
CA SER A 162 -5.47 4.82 1.27
C SER A 162 -5.38 5.77 0.08
N ARG A 163 -5.42 7.08 0.31
CA ARG A 163 -5.24 8.10 -0.75
C ARG A 163 -3.84 8.04 -1.35
N LEU A 164 -2.82 7.82 -0.53
CA LEU A 164 -1.43 7.67 -0.98
C LEU A 164 -1.29 6.42 -1.86
N ILE A 165 -1.80 5.27 -1.42
CA ILE A 165 -1.76 4.02 -2.19
C ILE A 165 -2.54 4.16 -3.51
N ALA A 166 -3.74 4.74 -3.48
CA ALA A 166 -4.55 4.96 -4.68
C ALA A 166 -3.81 5.83 -5.71
N ARG A 167 -3.11 6.90 -5.26
CA ARG A 167 -2.31 7.74 -6.14
C ARG A 167 -1.12 7.01 -6.75
N LEU A 168 -0.43 6.17 -5.97
CA LEU A 168 0.65 5.32 -6.49
C LEU A 168 0.13 4.32 -7.52
N ALA A 169 -0.98 3.65 -7.22
CA ALA A 169 -1.62 2.71 -8.14
C ALA A 169 -2.03 3.37 -9.47
N ALA A 170 -2.56 4.59 -9.42
CA ALA A 170 -3.02 5.31 -10.60
C ALA A 170 -1.88 5.85 -11.49
N ASN A 171 -0.77 6.32 -10.89
CA ASN A 171 0.23 7.11 -11.62
C ASN A 171 1.58 6.41 -11.81
N TYR A 172 1.86 5.38 -11.00
CA TYR A 172 3.22 4.79 -10.92
C TYR A 172 3.25 3.28 -11.10
N THR A 173 2.16 2.68 -11.58
CA THR A 173 2.12 1.26 -11.93
C THR A 173 2.12 1.05 -13.43
N THR A 174 2.71 -0.06 -13.87
CA THR A 174 2.54 -0.51 -15.25
C THR A 174 1.26 -1.33 -15.35
N GLY A 175 0.47 -1.13 -16.41
CA GLY A 175 -0.56 -2.08 -16.77
C GLY A 175 0.08 -3.46 -17.02
N ALA A 176 -0.51 -4.52 -16.47
CA ALA A 176 -0.02 -5.87 -16.73
C ALA A 176 -0.05 -6.14 -18.24
N LYS A 177 1.09 -6.46 -18.84
CA LYS A 177 1.10 -7.11 -20.16
C LYS A 177 0.49 -8.49 -19.97
N PRO A 178 -0.52 -8.89 -20.78
CA PRO A 178 -1.07 -10.23 -20.70
C PRO A 178 0.01 -11.22 -21.17
N GLU A 179 0.63 -11.93 -20.22
CA GLU A 179 1.36 -13.15 -20.54
C GLU A 179 0.37 -14.30 -20.73
N ASN A 180 0.65 -15.20 -21.67
CA ASN A 180 -0.18 -16.38 -21.95
C ASN A 180 -0.45 -17.17 -20.65
N GLY A 181 -1.74 -17.29 -20.27
CA GLY A 181 -2.18 -17.95 -19.04
C GLY A 181 -2.85 -17.04 -18.01
N VAL A 182 -3.01 -15.77 -18.30
CA VAL A 182 -3.54 -14.68 -17.47
C VAL A 182 -5.07 -14.61 -17.56
N LEU A 183 -5.70 -14.10 -16.50
CA LEU A 183 -7.08 -13.63 -16.55
C LEU A 183 -7.09 -12.32 -17.36
N GLY A 184 -7.53 -12.34 -18.58
CA GLY A 184 -7.58 -11.13 -19.42
C GLY A 184 -8.37 -10.00 -18.75
N SER A 185 -8.08 -8.74 -19.11
CA SER A 185 -8.75 -7.55 -18.54
C SER A 185 -10.28 -7.62 -18.62
N THR A 186 -10.82 -8.22 -19.66
CA THR A 186 -12.27 -8.46 -19.83
C THR A 186 -12.79 -9.43 -18.78
N THR A 187 -12.10 -10.54 -18.54
CA THR A 187 -12.47 -11.55 -17.53
C THR A 187 -12.39 -10.97 -16.11
N LEU A 188 -11.36 -10.20 -15.80
CA LEU A 188 -11.24 -9.51 -14.50
C LEU A 188 -12.35 -8.49 -14.30
N ARG A 189 -12.75 -7.78 -15.35
CA ARG A 189 -13.90 -6.87 -15.30
C ARG A 189 -15.21 -7.62 -15.04
N GLN A 190 -15.47 -8.68 -15.79
CA GLN A 190 -16.64 -9.54 -15.59
C GLN A 190 -16.69 -10.12 -14.17
N LEU A 191 -15.54 -10.57 -13.65
CA LEU A 191 -15.42 -11.08 -12.29
C LEU A 191 -15.74 -10.00 -11.26
N ARG A 192 -15.21 -8.79 -11.44
CA ARG A 192 -15.50 -7.65 -10.54
C ARG A 192 -16.97 -7.26 -10.61
N ASP A 193 -17.54 -7.16 -11.80
CA ASP A 193 -18.95 -6.79 -11.98
C ASP A 193 -19.86 -7.84 -11.32
N TYR A 194 -19.55 -9.12 -11.47
CA TYR A 194 -20.23 -10.20 -10.76
C TYR A 194 -20.11 -10.05 -9.23
N LEU A 195 -18.89 -9.84 -8.72
CA LEU A 195 -18.66 -9.68 -7.30
C LEU A 195 -19.41 -8.48 -6.73
N MET A 196 -19.42 -7.34 -7.44
CA MET A 196 -20.13 -6.13 -7.00
C MET A 196 -21.66 -6.32 -6.97
N ALA A 197 -22.20 -7.13 -7.87
CA ALA A 197 -23.64 -7.44 -7.93
C ALA A 197 -24.10 -8.43 -6.84
N HIS A 198 -23.17 -9.26 -6.29
CA HIS A 198 -23.51 -10.38 -5.39
C HIS A 198 -22.73 -10.31 -4.06
N LEU A 199 -22.29 -9.12 -3.62
CA LEU A 199 -21.49 -8.98 -2.41
C LEU A 199 -22.21 -9.44 -1.14
N ASP A 200 -23.52 -9.31 -1.10
CA ASP A 200 -24.39 -9.72 0.00
C ASP A 200 -24.64 -11.23 0.05
N GLU A 201 -24.36 -11.95 -1.02
CA GLU A 201 -24.58 -13.39 -1.14
C GLU A 201 -23.34 -14.21 -0.77
N PRO A 202 -23.49 -15.52 -0.43
CA PRO A 202 -22.36 -16.42 -0.29
C PRO A 202 -21.61 -16.56 -1.63
N ILE A 203 -20.38 -16.08 -1.68
CA ILE A 203 -19.50 -16.19 -2.85
C ILE A 203 -18.53 -17.34 -2.62
N ASP A 204 -18.59 -18.38 -3.45
CA ASP A 204 -17.62 -19.46 -3.44
C ASP A 204 -16.58 -19.35 -4.56
N VAL A 205 -15.41 -19.91 -4.33
CA VAL A 205 -14.28 -19.87 -5.27
C VAL A 205 -14.60 -20.70 -6.54
N ALA A 206 -15.49 -21.70 -6.45
CA ALA A 206 -15.89 -22.52 -7.59
C ALA A 206 -16.66 -21.70 -8.61
N THR A 207 -17.58 -20.87 -8.16
CA THR A 207 -18.35 -19.96 -9.01
C THR A 207 -17.44 -18.95 -9.70
N LEU A 208 -16.48 -18.35 -8.97
CA LEU A 208 -15.51 -17.42 -9.55
C LEU A 208 -14.61 -18.10 -10.61
N ALA A 209 -14.18 -19.33 -10.32
CA ALA A 209 -13.37 -20.12 -11.24
C ALA A 209 -14.15 -20.46 -12.53
N ARG A 210 -15.44 -20.79 -12.41
CA ARG A 210 -16.32 -21.08 -13.55
C ARG A 210 -16.51 -19.86 -14.46
N ILE A 211 -16.71 -18.67 -13.89
CA ILE A 211 -16.77 -17.40 -14.65
C ILE A 211 -15.50 -17.20 -15.47
N CYS A 212 -14.35 -17.62 -14.93
CA CYS A 212 -13.06 -17.52 -15.60
C CYS A 212 -12.73 -18.72 -16.52
N GLY A 213 -13.62 -19.71 -16.64
CA GLY A 213 -13.38 -20.93 -17.44
C GLY A 213 -12.19 -21.77 -16.92
N ARG A 214 -11.98 -21.81 -15.58
CA ARG A 214 -10.82 -22.47 -14.95
C ARG A 214 -11.26 -23.40 -13.81
N SER A 215 -10.38 -24.35 -13.43
CA SER A 215 -10.55 -25.10 -12.18
C SER A 215 -10.27 -24.19 -10.97
N GLN A 216 -10.85 -24.49 -9.81
CA GLN A 216 -10.66 -23.71 -8.57
C GLN A 216 -9.19 -23.51 -8.20
N PHE A 217 -8.38 -24.57 -8.31
CA PHE A 217 -6.96 -24.52 -7.98
C PHE A 217 -6.21 -23.61 -8.94
N HIS A 218 -6.44 -23.75 -10.24
CA HIS A 218 -5.81 -22.95 -11.28
C HIS A 218 -6.23 -21.48 -11.18
N PHE A 219 -7.52 -21.23 -10.99
CA PHE A 219 -8.06 -19.88 -10.76
C PHE A 219 -7.42 -19.21 -9.55
N SER A 220 -7.42 -19.88 -8.38
CA SER A 220 -6.88 -19.31 -7.15
C SER A 220 -5.39 -18.94 -7.28
N ARG A 221 -4.61 -19.78 -7.97
CA ARG A 221 -3.19 -19.53 -8.21
C ARG A 221 -2.97 -18.34 -9.14
N ILE A 222 -3.71 -18.31 -10.29
CA ILE A 222 -3.60 -17.19 -11.25
C ILE A 222 -4.11 -15.90 -10.60
N PHE A 223 -5.27 -15.94 -9.98
CA PHE A 223 -5.86 -14.77 -9.33
C PHE A 223 -4.90 -14.16 -8.30
N ARG A 224 -4.31 -14.99 -7.41
CA ARG A 224 -3.32 -14.51 -6.44
C ARG A 224 -2.08 -13.93 -7.11
N ARG A 225 -1.62 -14.50 -8.20
CA ARG A 225 -0.46 -13.99 -8.96
C ARG A 225 -0.76 -12.63 -9.58
N GLU A 226 -1.98 -12.43 -10.10
CA GLU A 226 -2.36 -11.22 -10.85
C GLU A 226 -2.93 -10.11 -10.00
N VAL A 227 -3.73 -10.47 -9.00
CA VAL A 227 -4.36 -9.50 -8.09
C VAL A 227 -3.51 -9.27 -6.83
N GLY A 228 -2.51 -10.13 -6.57
CA GLY A 228 -1.62 -10.05 -5.41
C GLY A 228 -2.19 -10.66 -4.14
N VAL A 229 -3.51 -10.93 -4.09
CA VAL A 229 -4.20 -11.52 -2.92
C VAL A 229 -5.06 -12.71 -3.32
N SER A 230 -5.46 -13.52 -2.33
CA SER A 230 -6.39 -14.64 -2.60
C SER A 230 -7.78 -14.12 -2.98
N PRO A 231 -8.58 -14.89 -3.78
CA PRO A 231 -9.95 -14.52 -4.13
C PRO A 231 -10.82 -14.19 -2.91
N TYR A 232 -10.72 -15.00 -1.85
CA TYR A 232 -11.46 -14.76 -0.60
C TYR A 232 -11.09 -13.41 0.04
N ARG A 233 -9.79 -13.09 0.12
CA ARG A 233 -9.32 -11.84 0.70
C ARG A 233 -9.77 -10.62 -0.12
N TYR A 234 -9.83 -10.77 -1.45
CA TYR A 234 -10.36 -9.75 -2.34
C TYR A 234 -11.86 -9.51 -2.13
N VAL A 235 -12.66 -10.57 -2.00
CA VAL A 235 -14.10 -10.47 -1.68
C VAL A 235 -14.31 -9.75 -0.34
N VAL A 236 -13.59 -10.17 0.71
CA VAL A 236 -13.66 -9.51 2.02
C VAL A 236 -13.32 -8.03 1.92
N HIS A 237 -12.30 -7.67 1.15
CA HIS A 237 -11.92 -6.28 0.94
C HIS A 237 -13.04 -5.46 0.28
N LEU A 238 -13.66 -5.98 -0.78
CA LEU A 238 -14.80 -5.31 -1.43
C LEU A 238 -15.99 -5.14 -0.48
N ARG A 239 -16.30 -6.17 0.31
CA ARG A 239 -17.36 -6.13 1.34
C ARG A 239 -17.10 -5.06 2.40
N LEU A 240 -15.86 -5.00 2.89
CA LEU A 240 -15.46 -3.97 3.88
C LEU A 240 -15.59 -2.56 3.32
N ARG A 241 -15.16 -2.36 2.08
CA ARG A 241 -15.29 -1.06 1.42
C ARG A 241 -16.75 -0.63 1.34
N ARG A 242 -17.63 -1.54 0.89
CA ARG A 242 -19.07 -1.28 0.82
C ARG A 242 -19.69 -1.03 2.20
N ALA A 243 -19.26 -1.78 3.22
CA ALA A 243 -19.72 -1.57 4.61
C ALA A 243 -19.31 -0.19 5.14
N VAL A 244 -18.09 0.28 4.86
CA VAL A 244 -17.64 1.63 5.26
C VAL A 244 -18.45 2.72 4.55
N GLU A 245 -18.81 2.54 3.28
CA GLU A 245 -19.71 3.46 2.55
C GLU A 245 -21.07 3.56 3.27
N PHE A 246 -21.72 2.43 3.60
CA PHE A 246 -22.99 2.42 4.32
C PHE A 246 -22.89 3.04 5.73
N VAL A 247 -21.77 2.84 6.43
CA VAL A 247 -21.53 3.47 7.74
C VAL A 247 -21.44 4.98 7.60
N ARG A 248 -20.76 5.48 6.56
CA ARG A 248 -20.67 6.93 6.29
C ARG A 248 -22.02 7.54 5.93
N ASP A 249 -22.87 6.81 5.19
CA ASP A 249 -24.23 7.25 4.87
C ASP A 249 -25.14 7.34 6.10
N GLY A 250 -24.80 6.63 7.19
CA GLY A 250 -25.48 6.72 8.49
C GLY A 250 -26.93 6.25 8.55
N LYS A 251 -27.45 5.65 7.45
CA LYS A 251 -28.88 5.33 7.30
C LYS A 251 -29.29 3.95 7.80
N LEU A 252 -28.31 3.05 7.98
CA LEU A 252 -28.56 1.65 8.29
C LEU A 252 -27.92 1.25 9.62
N PRO A 253 -28.61 0.47 10.46
CA PRO A 253 -27.99 -0.14 11.64
C PRO A 253 -26.93 -1.16 11.24
N LEU A 254 -25.90 -1.34 12.08
CA LEU A 254 -24.74 -2.18 11.81
C LEU A 254 -25.09 -3.64 11.46
N ALA A 255 -26.15 -4.18 12.03
CA ALA A 255 -26.60 -5.54 11.70
C ALA A 255 -27.12 -5.61 10.26
N GLN A 256 -27.82 -4.58 9.79
CA GLN A 256 -28.29 -4.52 8.40
C GLN A 256 -27.13 -4.28 7.43
N ILE A 257 -26.16 -3.45 7.82
CA ILE A 257 -24.92 -3.26 7.03
C ILE A 257 -24.18 -4.58 6.87
N ALA A 258 -24.03 -5.38 7.95
CA ALA A 258 -23.41 -6.69 7.87
C ALA A 258 -24.12 -7.61 6.87
N ALA A 259 -25.46 -7.70 6.95
CA ALA A 259 -26.26 -8.49 6.02
C ALA A 259 -26.13 -7.98 4.58
N ALA A 260 -26.30 -6.67 4.35
CA ALA A 260 -26.23 -6.05 3.02
C ALA A 260 -24.83 -6.11 2.37
N THR A 261 -23.81 -6.49 3.13
CA THR A 261 -22.43 -6.60 2.65
C THR A 261 -21.88 -8.03 2.75
N GLY A 262 -22.75 -9.03 3.03
CA GLY A 262 -22.41 -10.46 3.00
C GLY A 262 -21.54 -10.93 4.17
N PHE A 263 -21.49 -10.19 5.28
CA PHE A 263 -20.93 -10.69 6.53
C PHE A 263 -21.96 -11.53 7.28
N ALA A 264 -21.51 -12.59 7.93
CA ALA A 264 -22.39 -13.49 8.66
C ALA A 264 -23.22 -12.78 9.75
N ASP A 265 -22.60 -11.82 10.43
CA ASP A 265 -23.21 -11.02 11.49
C ASP A 265 -22.41 -9.72 11.74
N GLN A 266 -22.96 -8.86 12.59
CA GLN A 266 -22.31 -7.61 13.01
C GLN A 266 -20.96 -7.83 13.69
N SER A 267 -20.81 -8.92 14.46
CA SER A 267 -19.56 -9.22 15.17
C SER A 267 -18.45 -9.62 14.18
N HIS A 268 -18.82 -10.38 13.14
CA HIS A 268 -17.91 -10.74 12.05
C HIS A 268 -17.44 -9.51 11.29
N LEU A 269 -18.36 -8.62 10.89
CA LEU A 269 -18.03 -7.34 10.27
C LEU A 269 -17.12 -6.50 11.18
N SER A 270 -17.47 -6.35 12.46
CA SER A 270 -16.69 -5.54 13.42
C SER A 270 -15.27 -6.07 13.61
N ARG A 271 -15.08 -7.39 13.66
CA ARG A 271 -13.73 -8.00 13.73
C ARG A 271 -12.88 -7.65 12.51
N TRP A 272 -13.46 -7.74 11.32
CA TRP A 272 -12.75 -7.38 10.09
C TRP A 272 -12.44 -5.89 10.00
N VAL A 273 -13.38 -5.01 10.37
CA VAL A 273 -13.14 -3.56 10.44
C VAL A 273 -12.01 -3.25 11.41
N LYS A 274 -12.05 -3.81 12.62
CA LYS A 274 -10.98 -3.60 13.61
C LYS A 274 -9.62 -4.11 13.11
N ARG A 275 -9.61 -5.26 12.44
CA ARG A 275 -8.40 -5.83 11.86
C ARG A 275 -7.81 -4.95 10.76
N VAL A 276 -8.64 -4.51 9.82
CA VAL A 276 -8.18 -3.77 8.62
C VAL A 276 -7.96 -2.29 8.89
N HIS A 277 -8.87 -1.66 9.66
CA HIS A 277 -8.83 -0.21 9.93
C HIS A 277 -8.26 0.15 11.30
N GLY A 278 -8.01 -0.82 12.17
CA GLY A 278 -7.46 -0.60 13.51
C GLY A 278 -8.43 0.08 14.50
N VAL A 279 -9.67 0.33 14.10
CA VAL A 279 -10.70 1.03 14.89
C VAL A 279 -12.00 0.22 14.94
N SER A 280 -12.84 0.49 15.95
CA SER A 280 -14.17 -0.13 16.02
C SER A 280 -15.16 0.52 15.05
N MET A 281 -16.23 -0.20 14.70
CA MET A 281 -17.32 0.32 13.89
C MET A 281 -17.95 1.58 14.52
N THR A 282 -18.10 1.63 15.84
CA THR A 282 -18.64 2.78 16.56
C THR A 282 -17.74 4.03 16.41
N GLN A 283 -16.43 3.83 16.33
CA GLN A 283 -15.50 4.94 16.07
C GLN A 283 -15.55 5.42 14.62
N LEU A 284 -16.00 4.57 13.68
CA LEU A 284 -16.27 4.96 12.30
C LEU A 284 -17.55 5.82 12.19
N THR A 285 -18.58 5.51 13.00
CA THR A 285 -19.87 6.23 13.00
C THR A 285 -19.81 7.58 13.72
N ASN A 286 -19.04 7.73 14.80
CA ASN A 286 -19.06 8.92 15.66
C ASN A 286 -18.22 10.10 15.16
N ARG A 287 -17.79 10.12 13.89
CA ARG A 287 -16.97 11.19 13.30
C ARG A 287 -17.65 11.97 12.16
N HIS A 288 -18.99 11.95 12.14
CA HIS A 288 -19.78 12.81 11.26
C HIS A 288 -20.70 13.75 12.04
#